data_3fb97c73c5ae54ab3c3591c107b397ed
#
_entry.id   3fb97c73c5ae54ab3c3591c107b397ed
#
_cell.length_a   1.000
_cell.length_b   1.000
_cell.length_c   1.000
_cell.angle_alpha   90.00
_cell.angle_beta   90.00
_cell.angle_gamma   90.00
#
_symmetry.space_group_name_H-M   'P 1'
#
loop_
_entity.id
_entity.type
_entity.pdbx_description
1 polymer ?
#
loop_
_entity_poly.entity_id
_entity_poly.type
_entity_poly.pdbx_seq_one_letter_code
_entity_poly.pdbx_strand_id
1 'polypeptide(L)'
;MSNPSGTPAASAHPLPSYLQADHLGPWGNYLQQVDRVTPYLGHHSRSVETLKRPKRILIVDVPIEMDNGTIAHFEGYRVQHNLSRGPGKGGVRFHQDVTLSEVMALSAWMSVKNAAVNVPYGGAKGGIRVDPKKLSMGELERLTRRYTSEIGLLIGPSKDIPAPDVNTNGQIMAWMMDTYSMNTGATATGVVTGKPVDLGGSLGRVEATGRGVFTVGVEAAKLTGMPIEGARLAVQGFGNVGGTAGKLFAEAGAKVVAVQDHTGTIYNASGLDVPALLAHVKASGGVGGFAGADALANDDFWAVDCEILIPAALEGQITKDNAGKIKAKMVIEGANGPTTTEADDILHDKGVLVLPDVIANAGGVTVSYFEWVQDFSSFFWSEDEINARLVRIMQEAFAGVWQVAQEHKVSLRTATFIVACQRILHAREMRGLYP
;
A
#
# COMPACT_ATOMS: atom_id res chain seq x y z
N MET A 1 4.18 48.47 -8.92
CA MET A 1 4.19 47.16 -9.56
C MET A 1 3.47 46.21 -8.64
N SER A 2 2.25 45.91 -8.97
CA SER A 2 1.25 45.24 -8.15
C SER A 2 1.48 43.71 -8.18
N ASN A 3 1.56 43.14 -6.98
CA ASN A 3 1.63 41.71 -6.72
C ASN A 3 0.24 41.09 -6.98
N PRO A 4 0.05 40.07 -7.80
CA PRO A 4 -1.23 39.39 -7.90
C PRO A 4 -1.27 38.27 -6.87
N SER A 5 -1.80 38.56 -5.69
CA SER A 5 -2.31 37.55 -4.74
C SER A 5 -3.62 36.98 -5.27
N GLY A 6 -3.53 36.06 -6.22
CA GLY A 6 -4.68 35.28 -6.67
C GLY A 6 -4.96 34.16 -5.66
N THR A 7 -5.92 34.38 -4.77
CA THR A 7 -6.59 33.30 -4.05
C THR A 7 -7.10 32.29 -5.08
N PRO A 8 -6.86 30.98 -4.95
CA PRO A 8 -7.44 30.00 -5.87
C PRO A 8 -8.96 30.13 -5.79
N ALA A 9 -9.61 30.31 -6.95
CA ALA A 9 -11.06 30.39 -7.02
C ALA A 9 -11.65 29.14 -6.35
N ALA A 10 -12.48 29.37 -5.32
CA ALA A 10 -13.28 28.33 -4.72
C ALA A 10 -14.06 27.61 -5.84
N SER A 11 -14.07 26.28 -5.85
CA SER A 11 -14.76 25.51 -6.87
C SER A 11 -16.21 26.02 -6.98
N ALA A 12 -16.67 26.28 -8.21
CA ALA A 12 -18.00 26.83 -8.48
C ALA A 12 -19.15 25.88 -8.05
N HIS A 13 -18.83 24.70 -7.54
CA HIS A 13 -19.79 23.68 -7.13
C HIS A 13 -19.63 23.35 -5.65
N PRO A 14 -20.73 23.33 -4.87
CA PRO A 14 -20.69 22.96 -3.47
C PRO A 14 -20.16 21.52 -3.32
N LEU A 15 -19.29 21.31 -2.33
CA LEU A 15 -18.84 19.97 -1.98
C LEU A 15 -20.05 19.13 -1.52
N PRO A 16 -20.11 17.83 -1.87
CA PRO A 16 -21.08 16.91 -1.29
C PRO A 16 -21.07 16.96 0.24
N SER A 17 -22.22 16.74 0.87
CA SER A 17 -22.38 16.86 2.32
C SER A 17 -21.39 16.00 3.13
N TYR A 18 -21.05 14.82 2.63
CA TYR A 18 -20.07 13.92 3.24
C TYR A 18 -18.60 14.40 3.13
N LEU A 19 -18.34 15.46 2.36
CA LEU A 19 -17.04 16.13 2.25
C LEU A 19 -17.01 17.49 2.99
N GLN A 20 -18.12 17.91 3.59
CA GLN A 20 -18.24 19.20 4.28
C GLN A 20 -17.93 19.13 5.78
N ALA A 21 -17.54 17.97 6.29
CA ALA A 21 -17.28 17.79 7.71
C ALA A 21 -16.07 18.63 8.16
N ASP A 22 -16.17 19.22 9.35
CA ASP A 22 -15.12 20.00 10.00
C ASP A 22 -13.84 19.20 10.27
N HIS A 23 -13.93 17.88 10.15
CA HIS A 23 -12.82 16.94 10.36
C HIS A 23 -12.70 15.96 9.21
N LEU A 24 -11.99 16.34 8.16
CA LEU A 24 -11.75 15.48 7.00
C LEU A 24 -10.80 14.30 7.30
N GLY A 25 -10.02 14.35 8.40
CA GLY A 25 -9.12 13.27 8.79
C GLY A 25 -8.17 12.81 7.67
N PRO A 26 -8.00 11.50 7.47
CA PRO A 26 -7.14 10.96 6.40
C PRO A 26 -7.54 11.44 5.00
N TRP A 27 -8.83 11.68 4.74
CA TRP A 27 -9.30 12.24 3.47
C TRP A 27 -8.74 13.65 3.23
N GLY A 28 -8.67 14.48 4.27
CA GLY A 28 -8.05 15.81 4.20
C GLY A 28 -6.57 15.74 3.79
N ASN A 29 -5.83 14.78 4.32
CA ASN A 29 -4.42 14.57 3.95
C ASN A 29 -4.28 14.21 2.45
N TYR A 30 -5.16 13.35 1.94
CA TYR A 30 -5.18 13.04 0.51
C TYR A 30 -5.48 14.29 -0.35
N LEU A 31 -6.48 15.10 0.03
CA LEU A 31 -6.80 16.35 -0.69
C LEU A 31 -5.60 17.28 -0.75
N GLN A 32 -4.88 17.48 0.35
CA GLN A 32 -3.65 18.29 0.38
C GLN A 32 -2.58 17.75 -0.57
N GLN A 33 -2.42 16.43 -0.67
CA GLN A 33 -1.48 15.81 -1.61
C GLN A 33 -1.87 16.11 -3.07
N VAL A 34 -3.17 16.05 -3.41
CA VAL A 34 -3.66 16.43 -4.75
C VAL A 34 -3.41 17.90 -5.02
N ASP A 35 -3.69 18.79 -4.06
CA ASP A 35 -3.46 20.23 -4.22
C ASP A 35 -1.97 20.54 -4.45
N ARG A 36 -1.07 19.87 -3.73
CA ARG A 36 0.37 20.02 -3.88
C ARG A 36 0.85 19.70 -5.30
N VAL A 37 0.26 18.71 -5.97
CA VAL A 37 0.68 18.29 -7.31
C VAL A 37 -0.07 18.98 -8.44
N THR A 38 -1.19 19.63 -8.15
CA THR A 38 -2.01 20.33 -9.15
C THR A 38 -1.23 21.27 -10.08
N PRO A 39 -0.24 22.08 -9.60
CA PRO A 39 0.55 22.96 -10.48
C PRO A 39 1.37 22.21 -11.54
N TYR A 40 1.67 20.95 -11.34
CA TYR A 40 2.48 20.12 -12.24
C TYR A 40 1.65 19.33 -13.26
N LEU A 41 0.31 19.39 -13.19
CA LEU A 41 -0.58 18.57 -14.03
C LEU A 41 -0.85 19.19 -15.41
N GLY A 42 -0.37 20.40 -15.68
CA GLY A 42 -0.52 21.07 -16.97
C GLY A 42 -1.99 21.21 -17.38
N HIS A 43 -2.32 20.81 -18.62
CA HIS A 43 -3.68 20.87 -19.15
C HIS A 43 -4.67 19.95 -18.42
N HIS A 44 -4.20 18.92 -17.72
CA HIS A 44 -5.04 18.05 -16.91
C HIS A 44 -5.60 18.72 -15.65
N SER A 45 -5.04 19.85 -15.22
CA SER A 45 -5.49 20.59 -14.02
C SER A 45 -6.98 20.93 -14.04
N ARG A 46 -7.56 21.14 -15.21
CA ARG A 46 -9.01 21.37 -15.40
C ARG A 46 -9.89 20.22 -14.88
N SER A 47 -9.36 19.01 -14.85
CA SER A 47 -10.08 17.80 -14.44
C SER A 47 -9.74 17.34 -13.01
N VAL A 48 -8.92 18.11 -12.27
CA VAL A 48 -8.37 17.74 -10.96
C VAL A 48 -9.46 17.47 -9.90
N GLU A 49 -10.59 18.19 -9.99
CA GLU A 49 -11.73 17.99 -9.08
C GLU A 49 -12.26 16.54 -9.11
N THR A 50 -12.04 15.80 -10.20
CA THR A 50 -12.39 14.37 -10.27
C THR A 50 -11.57 13.53 -9.30
N LEU A 51 -10.33 13.94 -8.97
CA LEU A 51 -9.48 13.25 -8.00
C LEU A 51 -9.92 13.52 -6.56
N LYS A 52 -10.62 14.63 -6.33
CA LYS A 52 -11.06 15.04 -4.99
C LYS A 52 -12.44 14.52 -4.61
N ARG A 53 -13.02 13.63 -5.43
CA ARG A 53 -14.39 13.13 -5.25
C ARG A 53 -14.44 11.63 -5.51
N PRO A 54 -14.78 10.79 -4.51
CA PRO A 54 -15.05 9.39 -4.75
C PRO A 54 -16.21 9.23 -5.76
N LYS A 55 -16.06 8.29 -6.68
CA LYS A 55 -17.09 8.02 -7.69
C LYS A 55 -18.35 7.40 -7.08
N ARG A 56 -18.18 6.50 -6.10
CA ARG A 56 -19.27 5.84 -5.38
C ARG A 56 -18.85 5.53 -3.96
N ILE A 57 -19.81 5.69 -3.06
CA ILE A 57 -19.70 5.30 -1.66
C ILE A 57 -20.90 4.44 -1.35
N LEU A 58 -20.68 3.25 -0.83
CA LEU A 58 -21.70 2.35 -0.32
C LEU A 58 -21.42 2.13 1.17
N ILE A 59 -22.43 2.41 2.00
CA ILE A 59 -22.44 2.13 3.43
C ILE A 59 -23.53 1.11 3.64
N VAL A 60 -23.25 0.04 4.37
CA VAL A 60 -24.17 -1.08 4.58
C VAL A 60 -24.25 -1.46 6.04
N ASP A 61 -25.42 -1.90 6.47
CA ASP A 61 -25.60 -2.64 7.71
C ASP A 61 -25.29 -4.13 7.48
N VAL A 62 -24.50 -4.73 8.35
CA VAL A 62 -24.07 -6.11 8.26
C VAL A 62 -24.58 -6.89 9.50
N PRO A 63 -25.85 -7.30 9.52
CA PRO A 63 -26.39 -8.10 10.61
C PRO A 63 -25.93 -9.56 10.51
N ILE A 64 -25.48 -10.11 11.63
CA ILE A 64 -25.18 -11.55 11.77
C ILE A 64 -25.76 -12.12 13.04
N GLU A 65 -26.08 -13.40 13.01
CA GLU A 65 -26.38 -14.18 14.22
C GLU A 65 -25.07 -14.54 14.91
N MET A 66 -24.95 -14.16 16.17
CA MET A 66 -23.84 -14.51 17.04
C MET A 66 -23.99 -15.96 17.56
N ASP A 67 -22.89 -16.56 18.02
CA ASP A 67 -22.90 -17.95 18.54
C ASP A 67 -23.82 -18.14 19.76
N ASN A 68 -24.15 -17.07 20.46
CA ASN A 68 -25.10 -17.05 21.56
C ASN A 68 -26.57 -16.86 21.13
N GLY A 69 -26.85 -16.81 19.82
CA GLY A 69 -28.18 -16.64 19.24
C GLY A 69 -28.69 -15.19 19.19
N THR A 70 -27.90 -14.21 19.61
CA THR A 70 -28.27 -12.79 19.46
C THR A 70 -27.93 -12.28 18.07
N ILE A 71 -28.61 -11.22 17.61
CA ILE A 71 -28.26 -10.54 16.37
C ILE A 71 -27.36 -9.34 16.71
N ALA A 72 -26.19 -9.29 16.08
CA ALA A 72 -25.30 -8.13 16.12
C ALA A 72 -25.28 -7.41 14.77
N HIS A 73 -25.13 -6.09 14.81
CA HIS A 73 -25.09 -5.21 13.65
C HIS A 73 -23.71 -4.56 13.53
N PHE A 74 -23.14 -4.56 12.32
CA PHE A 74 -21.85 -3.96 12.04
C PHE A 74 -21.96 -3.01 10.85
N GLU A 75 -21.24 -1.91 10.91
CA GLU A 75 -21.19 -0.94 9.82
C GLU A 75 -20.12 -1.33 8.82
N GLY A 76 -20.52 -1.50 7.54
CA GLY A 76 -19.65 -1.87 6.44
C GLY A 76 -19.54 -0.76 5.38
N TYR A 77 -18.39 -0.68 4.70
CA TYR A 77 -18.09 0.31 3.67
C TYR A 77 -17.51 -0.34 2.43
N ARG A 78 -17.88 0.15 1.23
CA ARG A 78 -17.13 -0.03 0.00
C ARG A 78 -17.09 1.28 -0.77
N VAL A 79 -15.90 1.83 -0.97
CA VAL A 79 -15.68 3.09 -1.68
C VAL A 79 -14.92 2.84 -2.97
N GLN A 80 -15.45 3.32 -4.08
CA GLN A 80 -14.78 3.38 -5.38
C GLN A 80 -14.35 4.82 -5.63
N HIS A 81 -13.05 5.10 -5.57
CA HIS A 81 -12.54 6.45 -5.78
C HIS A 81 -12.57 6.83 -7.26
N ASN A 82 -11.85 6.09 -8.11
CA ASN A 82 -11.76 6.39 -9.53
C ASN A 82 -11.67 5.10 -10.34
N LEU A 83 -12.45 5.00 -11.42
CA LEU A 83 -12.53 3.81 -12.29
C LEU A 83 -12.11 4.14 -13.74
N SER A 84 -11.46 5.28 -13.99
CA SER A 84 -11.11 5.70 -15.34
C SER A 84 -10.11 4.76 -16.01
N ARG A 85 -9.20 4.16 -15.24
CA ARG A 85 -8.17 3.25 -15.74
C ARG A 85 -8.58 1.77 -15.79
N GLY A 86 -9.67 1.41 -15.13
CA GLY A 86 -10.14 0.02 -15.07
C GLY A 86 -11.00 -0.24 -13.85
N PRO A 87 -11.27 -1.52 -13.53
CA PRO A 87 -12.06 -1.90 -12.36
C PRO A 87 -11.43 -1.40 -11.06
N GLY A 88 -12.26 -1.16 -10.05
CA GLY A 88 -11.80 -0.80 -8.71
C GLY A 88 -10.91 -1.89 -8.14
N LYS A 89 -9.84 -1.53 -7.43
CA LYS A 89 -8.94 -2.48 -6.77
C LYS A 89 -8.53 -1.96 -5.42
N GLY A 90 -8.68 -2.77 -4.39
CA GLY A 90 -8.21 -2.45 -3.05
C GLY A 90 -8.74 -3.37 -1.97
N GLY A 91 -8.04 -3.40 -0.84
CA GLY A 91 -8.30 -4.31 0.27
C GLY A 91 -9.61 -4.06 1.01
N VAL A 92 -9.97 -5.01 1.87
CA VAL A 92 -11.04 -4.92 2.85
C VAL A 92 -10.42 -5.03 4.24
N ARG A 93 -10.65 -4.03 5.10
CA ARG A 93 -10.10 -3.93 6.46
C ARG A 93 -11.15 -4.26 7.49
N PHE A 94 -10.83 -5.11 8.46
CA PHE A 94 -11.65 -5.36 9.64
C PHE A 94 -10.97 -4.73 10.85
N HIS A 95 -11.51 -3.62 11.33
CA HIS A 95 -10.94 -2.93 12.49
C HIS A 95 -12.00 -2.08 13.19
N GLN A 96 -11.95 -2.00 14.53
CA GLN A 96 -12.93 -1.26 15.32
C GLN A 96 -12.95 0.26 15.06
N ASP A 97 -11.86 0.81 14.54
CA ASP A 97 -11.71 2.25 14.30
C ASP A 97 -11.91 2.64 12.82
N VAL A 98 -12.38 1.71 11.97
CA VAL A 98 -12.68 2.02 10.57
C VAL A 98 -13.71 3.14 10.48
N THR A 99 -13.40 4.15 9.67
CA THR A 99 -14.28 5.30 9.39
C THR A 99 -14.45 5.52 7.90
N LEU A 100 -15.52 6.22 7.52
CA LEU A 100 -15.73 6.59 6.12
C LEU A 100 -14.57 7.42 5.54
N SER A 101 -14.07 8.41 6.30
CA SER A 101 -12.95 9.25 5.87
C SER A 101 -11.69 8.43 5.58
N GLU A 102 -11.38 7.46 6.44
CA GLU A 102 -10.26 6.53 6.23
C GLU A 102 -10.45 5.68 4.96
N VAL A 103 -11.62 5.06 4.79
CA VAL A 103 -11.89 4.21 3.63
C VAL A 103 -11.87 5.02 2.33
N MET A 104 -12.36 6.27 2.34
CA MET A 104 -12.26 7.20 1.21
C MET A 104 -10.80 7.48 0.85
N ALA A 105 -9.98 7.88 1.82
CA ALA A 105 -8.56 8.16 1.63
C ALA A 105 -7.81 6.94 1.09
N LEU A 106 -8.00 5.79 1.70
CA LEU A 106 -7.37 4.53 1.28
C LEU A 106 -7.79 4.13 -0.14
N SER A 107 -9.06 4.36 -0.54
CA SER A 107 -9.52 4.11 -1.90
C SER A 107 -8.84 5.01 -2.94
N ALA A 108 -8.58 6.26 -2.56
CA ALA A 108 -7.88 7.24 -3.40
C ALA A 108 -6.38 6.92 -3.52
N TRP A 109 -5.72 6.59 -2.41
CA TRP A 109 -4.33 6.12 -2.45
C TRP A 109 -4.18 4.83 -3.25
N MET A 110 -5.19 3.94 -3.29
CA MET A 110 -5.19 2.79 -4.20
C MET A 110 -5.27 3.23 -5.66
N SER A 111 -6.06 4.26 -6.04
CA SER A 111 -6.03 4.82 -7.40
C SER A 111 -4.64 5.32 -7.77
N VAL A 112 -3.99 6.06 -6.87
CA VAL A 112 -2.64 6.60 -7.06
C VAL A 112 -1.62 5.47 -7.20
N LYS A 113 -1.63 4.50 -6.28
CA LYS A 113 -0.70 3.36 -6.29
C LYS A 113 -0.81 2.54 -7.58
N ASN A 114 -2.02 2.18 -8.00
CA ASN A 114 -2.26 1.42 -9.22
C ASN A 114 -1.80 2.18 -10.48
N ALA A 115 -2.03 3.49 -10.50
CA ALA A 115 -1.57 4.34 -11.60
C ALA A 115 -0.06 4.54 -11.59
N ALA A 116 0.59 4.64 -10.43
CA ALA A 116 2.04 4.78 -10.32
C ALA A 116 2.80 3.61 -10.94
N VAL A 117 2.36 2.37 -10.69
CA VAL A 117 2.94 1.15 -11.30
C VAL A 117 2.30 0.78 -12.63
N ASN A 118 1.45 1.63 -13.16
CA ASN A 118 0.82 1.49 -14.47
C ASN A 118 0.01 0.18 -14.69
N VAL A 119 -0.55 -0.39 -13.63
CA VAL A 119 -1.50 -1.49 -13.76
C VAL A 119 -2.90 -0.98 -14.16
N PRO A 120 -3.71 -1.76 -14.91
CA PRO A 120 -4.99 -1.29 -15.48
C PRO A 120 -6.13 -1.35 -14.45
N TYR A 121 -5.93 -0.73 -13.30
CA TYR A 121 -6.92 -0.65 -12.23
C TYR A 121 -7.27 0.79 -11.88
N GLY A 122 -8.52 0.97 -11.45
CA GLY A 122 -8.93 2.08 -10.62
C GLY A 122 -8.56 1.85 -9.16
N GLY A 123 -9.14 2.64 -8.26
CA GLY A 123 -8.95 2.50 -6.82
C GLY A 123 -10.26 2.29 -6.10
N ALA A 124 -10.26 1.33 -5.19
CA ALA A 124 -11.36 1.06 -4.27
C ALA A 124 -10.82 0.63 -2.90
N LYS A 125 -11.67 0.72 -1.90
CA LYS A 125 -11.38 0.24 -0.54
C LYS A 125 -12.65 -0.18 0.15
N GLY A 126 -12.57 -1.21 0.98
CA GLY A 126 -13.65 -1.63 1.85
C GLY A 126 -13.20 -1.76 3.30
N GLY A 127 -14.16 -1.89 4.18
CA GLY A 127 -13.91 -2.19 5.58
C GLY A 127 -15.17 -2.44 6.35
N ILE A 128 -15.02 -3.09 7.49
CA ILE A 128 -16.07 -3.27 8.48
C ILE A 128 -15.58 -2.73 9.82
N ARG A 129 -16.40 -1.94 10.47
CA ARG A 129 -16.13 -1.46 11.82
C ARG A 129 -16.42 -2.56 12.82
N VAL A 130 -15.40 -3.35 13.14
CA VAL A 130 -15.49 -4.53 13.99
C VAL A 130 -14.14 -4.83 14.65
N ASP A 131 -14.13 -5.33 15.86
CA ASP A 131 -12.95 -5.97 16.45
C ASP A 131 -12.99 -7.48 16.16
N PRO A 132 -12.25 -7.97 15.14
CA PRO A 132 -12.33 -9.36 14.72
C PRO A 132 -11.76 -10.34 15.76
N LYS A 133 -10.96 -9.84 16.73
CA LYS A 133 -10.44 -10.67 17.83
C LYS A 133 -11.51 -11.09 18.82
N LYS A 134 -12.66 -10.42 18.82
CA LYS A 134 -13.81 -10.73 19.65
C LYS A 134 -14.80 -11.67 18.99
N LEU A 135 -14.59 -12.04 17.74
CA LEU A 135 -15.45 -12.94 16.99
C LEU A 135 -14.86 -14.35 16.93
N SER A 136 -15.73 -15.33 17.00
CA SER A 136 -15.37 -16.71 16.65
C SER A 136 -15.12 -16.83 15.14
N MET A 137 -14.51 -17.91 14.72
CA MET A 137 -14.27 -18.16 13.28
C MET A 137 -15.59 -18.30 12.51
N GLY A 138 -16.63 -18.88 13.13
CA GLY A 138 -17.97 -18.98 12.54
C GLY A 138 -18.66 -17.62 12.41
N GLU A 139 -18.54 -16.76 13.43
CA GLU A 139 -19.04 -15.38 13.38
C GLU A 139 -18.33 -14.56 12.32
N LEU A 140 -16.99 -14.72 12.21
CA LEU A 140 -16.19 -14.03 11.20
C LEU A 140 -16.56 -14.48 9.77
N GLU A 141 -16.85 -15.77 9.57
CA GLU A 141 -17.35 -16.28 8.30
C GLU A 141 -18.72 -15.68 7.96
N ARG A 142 -19.68 -15.70 8.91
CA ARG A 142 -21.01 -15.10 8.71
C ARG A 142 -20.91 -13.60 8.36
N LEU A 143 -20.07 -12.87 9.11
CA LEU A 143 -19.80 -11.45 8.86
C LEU A 143 -19.27 -11.21 7.45
N THR A 144 -18.27 -11.98 7.04
CA THR A 144 -17.65 -11.88 5.71
C THR A 144 -18.65 -12.17 4.60
N ARG A 145 -19.41 -13.25 4.72
CA ARG A 145 -20.41 -13.65 3.72
C ARG A 145 -21.54 -12.63 3.63
N ARG A 146 -22.02 -12.13 4.76
CA ARG A 146 -23.05 -11.09 4.77
C ARG A 146 -22.57 -9.81 4.13
N TYR A 147 -21.40 -9.31 4.54
CA TYR A 147 -20.80 -8.14 3.93
C TYR A 147 -20.60 -8.30 2.42
N THR A 148 -20.14 -9.46 1.96
CA THR A 148 -19.96 -9.74 0.53
C THR A 148 -21.24 -9.64 -0.25
N SER A 149 -22.35 -10.16 0.30
CA SER A 149 -23.67 -10.05 -0.32
C SER A 149 -24.13 -8.59 -0.42
N GLU A 150 -23.95 -7.80 0.63
CA GLU A 150 -24.35 -6.39 0.65
C GLU A 150 -23.55 -5.55 -0.38
N ILE A 151 -22.25 -5.76 -0.49
CA ILE A 151 -21.41 -5.04 -1.46
C ILE A 151 -21.43 -5.65 -2.87
N GLY A 152 -22.14 -6.76 -3.07
CA GLY A 152 -22.27 -7.47 -4.34
C GLY A 152 -22.73 -6.61 -5.50
N LEU A 153 -23.45 -5.50 -5.21
CA LEU A 153 -23.84 -4.50 -6.20
C LEU A 153 -22.65 -3.81 -6.89
N LEU A 154 -21.54 -3.62 -6.17
CA LEU A 154 -20.37 -2.91 -6.64
C LEU A 154 -19.24 -3.82 -7.10
N ILE A 155 -19.02 -4.96 -6.39
CA ILE A 155 -17.90 -5.86 -6.68
C ILE A 155 -18.15 -6.75 -7.89
N GLY A 156 -17.09 -7.29 -8.43
CA GLY A 156 -17.12 -8.23 -9.55
C GLY A 156 -15.80 -8.23 -10.31
N PRO A 157 -15.48 -9.30 -11.05
CA PRO A 157 -14.18 -9.46 -11.73
C PRO A 157 -13.84 -8.31 -12.68
N SER A 158 -14.85 -7.67 -13.29
CA SER A 158 -14.69 -6.52 -14.20
C SER A 158 -15.14 -5.19 -13.63
N LYS A 159 -15.57 -5.14 -12.36
CA LYS A 159 -16.15 -3.94 -11.73
C LYS A 159 -15.28 -3.39 -10.62
N ASP A 160 -15.03 -4.21 -9.60
CA ASP A 160 -14.31 -3.85 -8.39
C ASP A 160 -13.84 -5.13 -7.67
N ILE A 161 -12.54 -5.23 -7.40
CA ILE A 161 -11.87 -6.45 -6.99
C ILE A 161 -11.28 -6.25 -5.58
N PRO A 162 -11.92 -6.78 -4.53
CA PRO A 162 -11.37 -6.79 -3.18
C PRO A 162 -10.06 -7.57 -3.07
N ALA A 163 -9.32 -7.30 -2.00
CA ALA A 163 -8.08 -7.99 -1.62
C ALA A 163 -7.94 -8.01 -0.10
N PRO A 164 -6.98 -8.75 0.47
CA PRO A 164 -6.69 -8.68 1.89
C PRO A 164 -6.14 -7.30 2.31
N ASP A 165 -6.41 -6.94 3.55
CA ASP A 165 -5.87 -5.77 4.27
C ASP A 165 -5.76 -6.11 5.77
N VAL A 166 -5.73 -5.12 6.65
CA VAL A 166 -5.63 -5.34 8.10
C VAL A 166 -6.73 -6.29 8.59
N ASN A 167 -6.32 -7.34 9.29
CA ASN A 167 -7.15 -8.40 9.87
C ASN A 167 -8.02 -9.17 8.86
N THR A 168 -7.64 -9.18 7.59
CA THR A 168 -8.21 -10.08 6.58
C THR A 168 -7.09 -10.85 5.87
N ASN A 169 -7.41 -12.02 5.35
CA ASN A 169 -6.44 -12.97 4.82
C ASN A 169 -7.03 -13.81 3.66
N GLY A 170 -6.29 -14.80 3.20
CA GLY A 170 -6.71 -15.70 2.13
C GLY A 170 -8.01 -16.44 2.44
N GLN A 171 -8.26 -16.82 3.70
CA GLN A 171 -9.51 -17.47 4.10
C GLN A 171 -10.72 -16.54 3.95
N ILE A 172 -10.57 -15.28 4.36
CA ILE A 172 -11.61 -14.25 4.15
C ILE A 172 -11.89 -14.08 2.66
N MET A 173 -10.83 -14.03 1.83
CA MET A 173 -10.98 -13.94 0.37
C MET A 173 -11.67 -15.17 -0.22
N ALA A 174 -11.40 -16.35 0.28
CA ALA A 174 -12.07 -17.58 -0.12
C ALA A 174 -13.58 -17.50 0.15
N TRP A 175 -14.00 -17.05 1.35
CA TRP A 175 -15.41 -16.86 1.68
C TRP A 175 -16.09 -15.78 0.83
N MET A 176 -15.36 -14.69 0.51
CA MET A 176 -15.89 -13.66 -0.39
C MET A 176 -16.09 -14.19 -1.80
N MET A 177 -15.13 -14.93 -2.34
CA MET A 177 -15.20 -15.54 -3.66
C MET A 177 -16.36 -16.55 -3.73
N ASP A 178 -16.46 -17.42 -2.76
CA ASP A 178 -17.53 -18.44 -2.68
C ASP A 178 -18.91 -17.79 -2.62
N THR A 179 -19.10 -16.81 -1.72
CA THR A 179 -20.38 -16.10 -1.58
C THR A 179 -20.78 -15.40 -2.89
N TYR A 180 -19.85 -14.70 -3.52
CA TYR A 180 -20.13 -14.05 -4.81
C TYR A 180 -20.48 -15.06 -5.89
N SER A 181 -19.74 -16.17 -5.96
CA SER A 181 -19.96 -17.24 -6.93
C SER A 181 -21.33 -17.89 -6.78
N MET A 182 -21.74 -18.16 -5.53
CA MET A 182 -23.09 -18.71 -5.24
C MET A 182 -24.19 -17.73 -5.65
N ASN A 183 -24.02 -16.43 -5.35
CA ASN A 183 -25.01 -15.40 -5.69
C ASN A 183 -25.15 -15.19 -7.21
N THR A 184 -24.09 -15.44 -7.99
CA THR A 184 -24.09 -15.26 -9.44
C THR A 184 -24.34 -16.55 -10.22
N GLY A 185 -24.32 -17.71 -9.56
CA GLY A 185 -24.53 -19.03 -10.16
C GLY A 185 -23.36 -19.53 -11.02
N ALA A 186 -22.15 -18.93 -10.86
CA ALA A 186 -20.95 -19.32 -11.60
C ALA A 186 -19.71 -19.07 -10.75
N THR A 187 -18.70 -19.94 -10.83
CA THR A 187 -17.42 -19.73 -10.15
C THR A 187 -16.71 -18.51 -10.72
N ALA A 188 -16.47 -17.51 -9.87
CA ALA A 188 -15.87 -16.22 -10.23
C ALA A 188 -14.55 -16.01 -9.47
N THR A 189 -13.50 -16.76 -9.84
CA THR A 189 -12.19 -16.69 -9.15
C THR A 189 -11.57 -15.29 -9.17
N GLY A 190 -11.75 -14.56 -10.27
CA GLY A 190 -11.23 -13.20 -10.45
C GLY A 190 -11.99 -12.09 -9.67
N VAL A 191 -13.01 -12.42 -8.85
CA VAL A 191 -13.75 -11.41 -8.08
C VAL A 191 -12.93 -10.81 -6.95
N VAL A 192 -11.95 -11.54 -6.42
CA VAL A 192 -11.02 -11.12 -5.36
C VAL A 192 -9.60 -11.55 -5.71
N THR A 193 -8.61 -10.94 -5.08
CA THR A 193 -7.22 -11.43 -5.11
C THR A 193 -6.69 -11.64 -3.70
N GLY A 194 -5.55 -12.35 -3.60
CA GLY A 194 -4.99 -12.77 -2.32
C GLY A 194 -5.63 -14.04 -1.78
N LYS A 195 -6.21 -14.84 -2.67
CA LYS A 195 -6.75 -16.17 -2.36
C LYS A 195 -5.63 -17.15 -2.03
N PRO A 196 -5.95 -18.27 -1.34
CA PRO A 196 -5.09 -19.44 -1.32
C PRO A 196 -4.74 -19.92 -2.74
N VAL A 197 -3.54 -20.44 -2.93
CA VAL A 197 -3.06 -20.91 -4.26
C VAL A 197 -3.99 -21.96 -4.86
N ASP A 198 -4.50 -22.89 -4.04
CA ASP A 198 -5.45 -23.94 -4.44
C ASP A 198 -6.80 -23.41 -4.95
N LEU A 199 -7.09 -22.12 -4.70
CA LEU A 199 -8.30 -21.43 -5.15
C LEU A 199 -8.02 -20.38 -6.25
N GLY A 200 -6.90 -20.49 -6.95
CA GLY A 200 -6.50 -19.55 -7.99
C GLY A 200 -5.66 -18.37 -7.49
N GLY A 201 -5.10 -18.46 -6.27
CA GLY A 201 -4.12 -17.49 -5.78
C GLY A 201 -2.81 -17.56 -6.57
N SER A 202 -2.06 -16.46 -6.62
CA SER A 202 -0.78 -16.39 -7.33
C SER A 202 0.38 -16.83 -6.47
N LEU A 203 1.29 -17.60 -7.04
CA LEU A 203 2.62 -17.83 -6.49
C LEU A 203 3.35 -16.48 -6.34
N GLY A 204 4.36 -16.41 -5.48
CA GLY A 204 5.17 -15.21 -5.24
C GLY A 204 4.42 -14.05 -4.53
N ARG A 205 3.11 -14.18 -4.23
CA ARG A 205 2.32 -13.09 -3.64
C ARG A 205 2.81 -12.67 -2.24
N VAL A 206 3.26 -13.63 -1.44
CA VAL A 206 3.73 -13.39 -0.05
C VAL A 206 4.98 -12.50 -0.06
N GLU A 207 5.92 -12.75 -0.94
CA GLU A 207 7.19 -12.03 -1.07
C GLU A 207 7.08 -10.76 -1.93
N ALA A 208 6.01 -10.59 -2.69
CA ALA A 208 5.88 -9.55 -3.72
C ALA A 208 6.16 -8.13 -3.23
N THR A 209 5.69 -7.77 -2.05
CA THR A 209 5.88 -6.42 -1.50
C THR A 209 7.35 -6.18 -1.15
N GLY A 210 7.99 -7.10 -0.44
CA GLY A 210 9.41 -7.01 -0.10
C GLY A 210 10.31 -7.04 -1.34
N ARG A 211 9.97 -7.83 -2.35
CA ARG A 211 10.67 -7.86 -3.64
C ARG A 211 10.53 -6.52 -4.40
N GLY A 212 9.38 -5.88 -4.31
CA GLY A 212 9.16 -4.52 -4.83
C GLY A 212 10.07 -3.50 -4.15
N VAL A 213 10.14 -3.52 -2.82
CA VAL A 213 11.04 -2.68 -2.01
C VAL A 213 12.49 -2.87 -2.43
N PHE A 214 12.95 -4.12 -2.54
CA PHE A 214 14.28 -4.46 -3.02
C PHE A 214 14.55 -3.92 -4.43
N THR A 215 13.64 -4.18 -5.38
CA THR A 215 13.80 -3.78 -6.79
C THR A 215 13.96 -2.27 -6.92
N VAL A 216 13.06 -1.50 -6.27
CA VAL A 216 13.09 -0.03 -6.32
C VAL A 216 14.36 0.49 -5.63
N GLY A 217 14.76 -0.11 -4.51
CA GLY A 217 15.99 0.25 -3.81
C GLY A 217 17.25 0.02 -4.64
N VAL A 218 17.35 -1.10 -5.34
CA VAL A 218 18.48 -1.39 -6.25
C VAL A 218 18.51 -0.41 -7.42
N GLU A 219 17.38 -0.08 -8.03
CA GLU A 219 17.33 0.90 -9.12
C GLU A 219 17.73 2.30 -8.64
N ALA A 220 17.26 2.72 -7.46
CA ALA A 220 17.68 3.98 -6.86
C ALA A 220 19.19 4.01 -6.54
N ALA A 221 19.72 2.91 -6.03
CA ALA A 221 21.15 2.77 -5.75
C ALA A 221 22.01 2.91 -7.02
N LYS A 222 21.60 2.29 -8.14
CA LYS A 222 22.25 2.44 -9.45
C LYS A 222 22.25 3.91 -9.92
N LEU A 223 21.11 4.59 -9.81
CA LEU A 223 20.97 5.99 -10.28
C LEU A 223 21.74 6.99 -9.42
N THR A 224 21.99 6.67 -8.15
CA THR A 224 22.74 7.51 -7.21
C THR A 224 24.22 7.11 -7.08
N GLY A 225 24.63 6.03 -7.75
CA GLY A 225 26.00 5.50 -7.64
C GLY A 225 26.33 4.87 -6.29
N MET A 226 25.31 4.46 -5.50
CA MET A 226 25.47 3.78 -4.24
C MET A 226 25.68 2.27 -4.49
N PRO A 227 26.82 1.68 -4.07
CA PRO A 227 26.98 0.23 -4.18
C PRO A 227 26.05 -0.48 -3.19
N ILE A 228 25.41 -1.57 -3.62
CA ILE A 228 24.63 -2.45 -2.73
C ILE A 228 25.58 -3.40 -2.01
N GLU A 229 26.58 -3.92 -2.70
CA GLU A 229 27.57 -4.82 -2.08
C GLU A 229 28.33 -4.08 -0.97
N GLY A 230 28.30 -4.65 0.22
CA GLY A 230 28.89 -4.09 1.43
C GLY A 230 28.10 -2.95 2.07
N ALA A 231 27.01 -2.45 1.46
CA ALA A 231 26.18 -1.43 2.07
C ALA A 231 25.52 -1.95 3.35
N ARG A 232 25.51 -1.13 4.41
CA ARG A 232 24.88 -1.48 5.68
C ARG A 232 23.39 -1.14 5.60
N LEU A 233 22.57 -2.09 6.02
CA LEU A 233 21.12 -2.03 5.97
C LEU A 233 20.52 -2.17 7.37
N ALA A 234 19.59 -1.27 7.74
CA ALA A 234 18.74 -1.42 8.91
C ALA A 234 17.29 -1.64 8.49
N VAL A 235 16.59 -2.57 9.15
CA VAL A 235 15.19 -2.93 8.82
C VAL A 235 14.32 -2.83 10.06
N GLN A 236 13.26 -2.04 10.01
CA GLN A 236 12.22 -2.02 11.04
C GLN A 236 11.02 -2.83 10.57
N GLY A 237 10.62 -3.82 11.38
CA GLY A 237 9.62 -4.82 11.00
C GLY A 237 10.24 -5.94 10.17
N PHE A 238 10.27 -7.16 10.71
CA PHE A 238 10.90 -8.30 10.04
C PHE A 238 9.91 -9.42 9.69
N GLY A 239 8.69 -8.99 9.32
CA GLY A 239 7.64 -9.84 8.76
C GLY A 239 7.82 -10.04 7.25
N ASN A 240 6.70 -10.31 6.54
CA ASN A 240 6.72 -10.61 5.10
C ASN A 240 7.45 -9.56 4.25
N VAL A 241 7.30 -8.27 4.55
CA VAL A 241 7.92 -7.19 3.75
C VAL A 241 9.38 -7.01 4.11
N GLY A 242 9.66 -6.70 5.38
CA GLY A 242 11.03 -6.41 5.82
C GLY A 242 11.94 -7.64 5.79
N GLY A 243 11.43 -8.82 6.15
CA GLY A 243 12.16 -10.08 6.06
C GLY A 243 12.56 -10.44 4.63
N THR A 244 11.61 -10.32 3.68
CA THR A 244 11.89 -10.56 2.25
C THR A 244 12.86 -9.52 1.69
N ALA A 245 12.65 -8.23 1.97
CA ALA A 245 13.55 -7.19 1.51
C ALA A 245 14.97 -7.39 2.09
N GLY A 246 15.07 -7.62 3.40
CA GLY A 246 16.35 -7.90 4.08
C GLY A 246 17.10 -9.11 3.49
N LYS A 247 16.38 -10.20 3.21
CA LYS A 247 16.92 -11.40 2.54
C LYS A 247 17.49 -11.05 1.17
N LEU A 248 16.71 -10.38 0.31
CA LEU A 248 17.13 -10.06 -1.06
C LEU A 248 18.30 -9.07 -1.10
N PHE A 249 18.34 -8.09 -0.20
CA PHE A 249 19.49 -7.19 -0.06
C PHE A 249 20.73 -7.93 0.42
N ALA A 250 20.59 -8.87 1.38
CA ALA A 250 21.72 -9.69 1.84
C ALA A 250 22.25 -10.61 0.73
N GLU A 251 21.37 -11.23 -0.06
CA GLU A 251 21.74 -12.03 -1.25
C GLU A 251 22.46 -11.18 -2.31
N ALA A 252 22.14 -9.87 -2.40
CA ALA A 252 22.83 -8.92 -3.27
C ALA A 252 24.13 -8.33 -2.66
N GLY A 253 24.60 -8.87 -1.51
CA GLY A 253 25.86 -8.49 -0.86
C GLY A 253 25.77 -7.36 0.17
N ALA A 254 24.59 -6.84 0.48
CA ALA A 254 24.42 -5.87 1.57
C ALA A 254 24.57 -6.55 2.95
N LYS A 255 24.97 -5.77 3.95
CA LYS A 255 25.10 -6.21 5.34
C LYS A 255 23.89 -5.73 6.14
N VAL A 256 22.98 -6.61 6.52
CA VAL A 256 21.92 -6.28 7.45
C VAL A 256 22.52 -6.14 8.84
N VAL A 257 22.71 -4.92 9.31
CA VAL A 257 23.40 -4.64 10.58
C VAL A 257 22.45 -4.46 11.76
N ALA A 258 21.22 -4.05 11.52
CA ALA A 258 20.21 -3.89 12.57
C ALA A 258 18.82 -4.33 12.09
N VAL A 259 18.09 -4.97 12.99
CA VAL A 259 16.67 -5.29 12.78
C VAL A 259 15.90 -4.98 14.06
N GLN A 260 14.73 -4.35 13.89
CA GLN A 260 13.82 -4.04 14.97
C GLN A 260 12.44 -4.63 14.69
N ASP A 261 11.79 -5.23 15.68
CA ASP A 261 10.38 -5.56 15.66
C ASP A 261 9.72 -5.36 17.04
N HIS A 262 8.50 -5.85 17.21
CA HIS A 262 7.75 -5.73 18.47
C HIS A 262 8.38 -6.49 19.66
N THR A 263 9.34 -7.37 19.41
CA THR A 263 10.05 -8.13 20.45
C THR A 263 11.37 -7.47 20.87
N GLY A 264 11.84 -6.47 20.14
CA GLY A 264 13.05 -5.73 20.45
C GLY A 264 13.85 -5.31 19.23
N THR A 265 15.05 -4.81 19.51
CA THR A 265 16.04 -4.41 18.50
C THR A 265 17.31 -5.22 18.67
N ILE A 266 17.84 -5.72 17.56
CA ILE A 266 19.10 -6.47 17.50
C ILE A 266 20.09 -5.79 16.55
N TYR A 267 21.38 -5.88 16.87
CA TYR A 267 22.45 -5.23 16.13
C TYR A 267 23.69 -6.12 16.03
N ASN A 268 24.34 -6.11 14.85
CA ASN A 268 25.65 -6.70 14.64
C ASN A 268 26.40 -5.90 13.57
N ALA A 269 27.47 -5.20 13.97
CA ALA A 269 28.26 -4.36 13.07
C ALA A 269 28.86 -5.13 11.87
N SER A 270 29.15 -6.43 12.02
CA SER A 270 29.69 -7.29 10.98
C SER A 270 28.63 -7.79 9.99
N GLY A 271 27.35 -7.60 10.31
CA GLY A 271 26.19 -8.11 9.59
C GLY A 271 25.55 -9.32 10.27
N LEU A 272 24.24 -9.42 10.20
CA LEU A 272 23.42 -10.52 10.71
C LEU A 272 23.39 -11.66 9.69
N ASP A 273 23.38 -12.90 10.16
CA ASP A 273 23.03 -14.07 9.34
C ASP A 273 21.53 -14.06 9.08
N VAL A 274 21.13 -13.52 7.93
CA VAL A 274 19.72 -13.32 7.59
C VAL A 274 18.95 -14.65 7.45
N PRO A 275 19.47 -15.71 6.81
CA PRO A 275 18.83 -17.03 6.82
C PRO A 275 18.58 -17.57 8.23
N ALA A 276 19.57 -17.50 9.12
CA ALA A 276 19.42 -17.94 10.50
C ALA A 276 18.42 -17.06 11.28
N LEU A 277 18.42 -15.74 11.05
CA LEU A 277 17.46 -14.82 11.67
C LEU A 277 16.02 -15.10 11.19
N LEU A 278 15.79 -15.37 9.92
CA LEU A 278 14.46 -15.74 9.40
C LEU A 278 13.96 -17.06 10.02
N ALA A 279 14.85 -18.04 10.19
CA ALA A 279 14.50 -19.29 10.88
C ALA A 279 14.15 -19.04 12.37
N HIS A 280 14.92 -18.18 13.04
CA HIS A 280 14.64 -17.77 14.42
C HIS A 280 13.27 -17.07 14.54
N VAL A 281 12.99 -16.08 13.69
CA VAL A 281 11.70 -15.36 13.68
C VAL A 281 10.52 -16.30 13.44
N LYS A 282 10.68 -17.27 12.54
CA LYS A 282 9.64 -18.29 12.28
C LYS A 282 9.37 -19.17 13.52
N ALA A 283 10.40 -19.45 14.32
CA ALA A 283 10.28 -20.30 15.49
C ALA A 283 9.80 -19.55 16.74
N SER A 284 10.29 -18.31 16.95
CA SER A 284 10.08 -17.53 18.18
C SER A 284 8.98 -16.46 18.05
N GLY A 285 8.59 -16.10 16.82
CA GLY A 285 7.62 -15.04 16.54
C GLY A 285 8.21 -13.63 16.48
N GLY A 286 9.52 -13.45 16.66
CA GLY A 286 10.17 -12.15 16.59
C GLY A 286 11.69 -12.21 16.59
N VAL A 287 12.36 -11.05 16.50
CA VAL A 287 13.82 -10.95 16.41
C VAL A 287 14.53 -11.00 17.76
N GLY A 288 13.80 -10.71 18.85
CA GLY A 288 14.37 -10.71 20.19
C GLY A 288 15.02 -12.03 20.58
N GLY A 289 16.18 -11.96 21.24
CA GLY A 289 16.90 -13.16 21.70
C GLY A 289 17.65 -13.92 20.59
N PHE A 290 17.79 -13.38 19.39
CA PHE A 290 18.62 -13.98 18.34
C PHE A 290 20.10 -14.02 18.76
N ALA A 291 20.69 -15.21 18.84
CA ALA A 291 22.05 -15.44 19.39
C ALA A 291 23.20 -14.84 18.54
N GLY A 292 22.92 -14.47 17.28
CA GLY A 292 23.88 -13.87 16.35
C GLY A 292 24.00 -12.35 16.42
N ALA A 293 23.46 -11.70 17.45
CA ALA A 293 23.41 -10.24 17.57
C ALA A 293 23.37 -9.78 19.02
N ASP A 294 23.79 -8.55 19.25
CA ASP A 294 23.63 -7.85 20.52
C ASP A 294 22.26 -7.18 20.58
N ALA A 295 21.69 -7.08 21.78
CA ALA A 295 20.48 -6.28 22.00
C ALA A 295 20.83 -4.80 21.96
N LEU A 296 19.98 -4.00 21.28
CA LEU A 296 20.08 -2.55 21.19
C LEU A 296 18.82 -1.91 21.80
N ALA A 297 18.94 -0.75 22.41
CA ALA A 297 17.77 -0.01 22.86
C ALA A 297 16.89 0.40 21.65
N ASN A 298 15.57 0.32 21.78
CA ASN A 298 14.66 0.56 20.66
C ASN A 298 14.83 1.96 20.03
N ASP A 299 15.08 2.97 20.84
CA ASP A 299 15.27 4.34 20.36
C ASP A 299 16.59 4.56 19.64
N ASP A 300 17.61 3.73 19.92
CA ASP A 300 18.92 3.79 19.28
C ASP A 300 18.90 3.20 17.86
N PHE A 301 17.89 2.43 17.52
CA PHE A 301 17.68 1.91 16.15
C PHE A 301 17.74 3.01 15.10
N TRP A 302 17.12 4.16 15.37
CA TRP A 302 17.07 5.28 14.42
C TRP A 302 18.42 5.99 14.21
N ALA A 303 19.36 5.77 15.11
CA ALA A 303 20.72 6.33 15.05
C ALA A 303 21.78 5.35 14.51
N VAL A 304 21.37 4.14 14.13
CA VAL A 304 22.26 3.13 13.57
C VAL A 304 22.99 3.67 12.35
N ASP A 305 24.28 3.43 12.28
CA ASP A 305 25.10 3.81 11.14
C ASP A 305 24.89 2.83 9.99
N CYS A 306 24.09 3.25 9.01
CA CYS A 306 23.74 2.46 7.82
C CYS A 306 23.59 3.35 6.59
N GLU A 307 23.73 2.77 5.41
CA GLU A 307 23.46 3.44 4.13
C GLU A 307 21.98 3.40 3.77
N ILE A 308 21.28 2.32 4.13
CA ILE A 308 19.88 2.08 3.75
C ILE A 308 19.07 1.76 5.01
N LEU A 309 17.91 2.41 5.13
CA LEU A 309 16.91 2.14 6.17
C LEU A 309 15.60 1.72 5.54
N ILE A 310 15.01 0.60 5.98
CA ILE A 310 13.72 0.09 5.50
C ILE A 310 12.71 0.09 6.66
N PRO A 311 11.84 1.11 6.78
CA PRO A 311 10.71 1.08 7.69
C PRO A 311 9.60 0.20 7.08
N ALA A 312 9.41 -1.00 7.61
CA ALA A 312 8.47 -2.02 7.12
C ALA A 312 7.54 -2.56 8.23
N ALA A 313 7.39 -1.84 9.34
CA ALA A 313 6.53 -2.23 10.46
C ALA A 313 5.13 -1.61 10.34
N LEU A 314 4.96 -0.37 10.80
CA LEU A 314 3.69 0.31 10.93
C LEU A 314 3.75 1.72 10.31
N GLU A 315 2.58 2.37 10.23
CA GLU A 315 2.48 3.79 9.87
C GLU A 315 3.07 4.70 10.95
N GLY A 316 3.53 5.90 10.57
CA GLY A 316 3.96 6.94 11.50
C GLY A 316 5.17 6.60 12.36
N GLN A 317 6.06 5.71 11.92
CA GLN A 317 7.24 5.29 12.69
C GLN A 317 8.38 6.32 12.63
N ILE A 318 8.55 6.97 11.49
CA ILE A 318 9.52 8.07 11.34
C ILE A 318 8.78 9.38 11.56
N THR A 319 9.10 10.04 12.64
CA THR A 319 8.47 11.27 13.10
C THR A 319 9.51 12.39 13.22
N LYS A 320 9.06 13.62 13.49
CA LYS A 320 9.96 14.76 13.75
C LYS A 320 10.96 14.50 14.90
N ASP A 321 10.61 13.59 15.83
CA ASP A 321 11.43 13.34 17.02
C ASP A 321 12.61 12.40 16.73
N ASN A 322 12.52 11.56 15.69
CA ASN A 322 13.58 10.60 15.33
C ASN A 322 14.19 10.81 13.93
N ALA A 323 13.53 11.51 13.01
CA ALA A 323 14.07 11.78 11.67
C ALA A 323 15.45 12.46 11.69
N GLY A 324 15.68 13.35 12.66
CA GLY A 324 16.98 14.00 12.87
C GLY A 324 18.12 13.05 13.21
N LYS A 325 17.82 11.89 13.83
CA LYS A 325 18.81 10.87 14.23
C LYS A 325 19.25 9.96 13.06
N ILE A 326 18.43 9.84 12.02
CA ILE A 326 18.67 8.93 10.89
C ILE A 326 19.93 9.32 10.13
N LYS A 327 20.86 8.38 9.99
CA LYS A 327 22.14 8.54 9.26
C LYS A 327 22.11 7.94 7.87
N ALA A 328 21.08 7.16 7.55
CA ALA A 328 20.94 6.53 6.25
C ALA A 328 20.92 7.58 5.12
N LYS A 329 21.52 7.23 3.99
CA LYS A 329 21.47 8.02 2.77
C LYS A 329 20.20 7.77 1.98
N MET A 330 19.59 6.60 2.18
CA MET A 330 18.36 6.15 1.52
C MET A 330 17.40 5.55 2.53
N VAL A 331 16.14 5.98 2.49
CA VAL A 331 15.01 5.37 3.20
C VAL A 331 14.08 4.76 2.18
N ILE A 332 13.75 3.45 2.31
CA ILE A 332 12.86 2.75 1.39
C ILE A 332 11.62 2.32 2.16
N GLU A 333 10.50 2.96 1.92
CA GLU A 333 9.27 2.73 2.68
C GLU A 333 8.60 1.40 2.32
N GLY A 334 8.77 0.41 3.18
CA GLY A 334 8.12 -0.90 3.05
C GLY A 334 6.71 -0.94 3.63
N ALA A 335 6.46 -0.26 4.75
CA ALA A 335 5.13 -0.06 5.32
C ALA A 335 4.35 1.02 4.56
N ASN A 336 3.03 1.12 4.79
CA ASN A 336 2.24 2.24 4.28
C ASN A 336 2.37 3.43 5.23
N GLY A 337 2.68 4.63 4.70
CA GLY A 337 2.78 5.86 5.46
C GLY A 337 3.72 5.80 6.67
N PRO A 338 4.92 5.18 6.60
CA PRO A 338 5.78 5.03 7.77
C PRO A 338 6.42 6.37 8.20
N THR A 339 6.48 7.34 7.31
CA THR A 339 7.10 8.66 7.54
C THR A 339 6.03 9.73 7.59
N THR A 340 6.01 10.52 8.67
CA THR A 340 5.12 11.69 8.78
C THR A 340 5.56 12.81 7.85
N THR A 341 4.66 13.75 7.55
CA THR A 341 4.97 14.87 6.65
C THR A 341 6.13 15.71 7.17
N GLU A 342 6.14 16.02 8.48
CA GLU A 342 7.20 16.80 9.12
C GLU A 342 8.54 16.06 9.08
N ALA A 343 8.51 14.73 9.21
CA ALA A 343 9.71 13.90 9.12
C ALA A 343 10.25 13.84 7.68
N ASP A 344 9.36 13.78 6.69
CA ASP A 344 9.73 13.79 5.25
C ASP A 344 10.48 15.09 4.90
N ASP A 345 10.02 16.24 5.41
CA ASP A 345 10.68 17.53 5.24
C ASP A 345 12.08 17.53 5.89
N ILE A 346 12.21 17.00 7.13
CA ILE A 346 13.51 16.90 7.83
C ILE A 346 14.48 15.99 7.06
N LEU A 347 14.01 14.86 6.56
CA LEU A 347 14.85 13.94 5.77
C LEU A 347 15.29 14.57 4.46
N HIS A 348 14.39 15.31 3.81
CA HIS A 348 14.70 16.06 2.59
C HIS A 348 15.79 17.12 2.82
N ASP A 349 15.67 17.92 3.87
CA ASP A 349 16.64 18.95 4.23
C ASP A 349 18.02 18.36 4.57
N LYS A 350 18.05 17.14 5.09
CA LYS A 350 19.27 16.36 5.34
C LYS A 350 19.88 15.74 4.07
N GLY A 351 19.20 15.83 2.93
CA GLY A 351 19.61 15.20 1.68
C GLY A 351 19.43 13.67 1.68
N VAL A 352 18.57 13.13 2.53
CA VAL A 352 18.21 11.70 2.54
C VAL A 352 17.24 11.41 1.40
N LEU A 353 17.57 10.44 0.56
CA LEU A 353 16.68 10.01 -0.51
C LEU A 353 15.57 9.11 0.04
N VAL A 354 14.33 9.60 0.04
CA VAL A 354 13.16 8.81 0.46
C VAL A 354 12.48 8.21 -0.76
N LEU A 355 12.41 6.86 -0.82
CA LEU A 355 11.64 6.11 -1.80
C LEU A 355 10.26 5.84 -1.19
N PRO A 356 9.21 6.53 -1.65
CA PRO A 356 7.91 6.53 -0.97
C PRO A 356 7.18 5.20 -1.15
N ASP A 357 6.38 4.85 -0.16
CA ASP A 357 5.57 3.64 -0.08
C ASP A 357 4.70 3.38 -1.33
N VAL A 358 4.14 4.46 -1.90
CA VAL A 358 3.26 4.37 -3.07
C VAL A 358 3.92 3.69 -4.26
N ILE A 359 5.25 3.81 -4.40
CA ILE A 359 6.02 3.11 -5.43
C ILE A 359 6.80 1.92 -4.85
N ALA A 360 7.45 2.05 -3.69
CA ALA A 360 8.35 1.05 -3.17
C ALA A 360 7.62 -0.26 -2.80
N ASN A 361 6.48 -0.17 -2.11
CA ASN A 361 5.73 -1.35 -1.67
C ASN A 361 4.63 -1.81 -2.64
N ALA A 362 4.60 -1.26 -3.86
CA ALA A 362 3.57 -1.59 -4.85
C ALA A 362 3.74 -2.98 -5.51
N GLY A 363 4.78 -3.73 -5.16
CA GLY A 363 4.96 -5.10 -5.62
C GLY A 363 3.76 -6.00 -5.29
N GLY A 364 3.16 -5.83 -4.12
CA GLY A 364 1.98 -6.58 -3.70
C GLY A 364 0.78 -6.38 -4.63
N VAL A 365 0.45 -5.16 -5.02
CA VAL A 365 -0.66 -4.91 -5.96
C VAL A 365 -0.31 -5.34 -7.38
N THR A 366 0.95 -5.29 -7.76
CA THR A 366 1.42 -5.77 -9.06
C THR A 366 1.22 -7.28 -9.20
N VAL A 367 1.57 -8.09 -8.19
CA VAL A 367 1.28 -9.53 -8.21
C VAL A 367 -0.21 -9.82 -8.05
N SER A 368 -0.96 -8.99 -7.34
CA SER A 368 -2.42 -9.09 -7.35
C SER A 368 -3.02 -8.86 -8.75
N TYR A 369 -2.41 -7.99 -9.56
CA TYR A 369 -2.77 -7.85 -10.97
C TYR A 369 -2.48 -9.13 -11.76
N PHE A 370 -1.34 -9.78 -11.54
CA PHE A 370 -1.01 -11.05 -12.18
C PHE A 370 -1.99 -12.16 -11.77
N GLU A 371 -2.38 -12.25 -10.51
CA GLU A 371 -3.40 -13.18 -10.02
C GLU A 371 -4.70 -13.02 -10.82
N TRP A 372 -5.18 -11.79 -10.93
CA TRP A 372 -6.40 -11.47 -11.68
C TRP A 372 -6.28 -11.84 -13.18
N VAL A 373 -5.13 -11.57 -13.81
CA VAL A 373 -4.88 -11.98 -15.21
C VAL A 373 -4.91 -13.51 -15.36
N GLN A 374 -4.28 -14.23 -14.43
CA GLN A 374 -4.26 -15.69 -14.40
C GLN A 374 -5.66 -16.27 -14.20
N ASP A 375 -6.47 -15.68 -13.33
CA ASP A 375 -7.87 -16.07 -13.11
C ASP A 375 -8.71 -15.92 -14.38
N PHE A 376 -8.53 -14.83 -15.16
CA PHE A 376 -9.25 -14.63 -16.42
C PHE A 376 -8.78 -15.57 -17.54
N SER A 377 -7.50 -15.88 -17.58
CA SER A 377 -6.94 -16.74 -18.62
C SER A 377 -7.04 -18.23 -18.26
N SER A 378 -7.32 -18.55 -17.00
CA SER A 378 -7.26 -19.91 -16.45
C SER A 378 -5.91 -20.60 -16.74
N PHE A 379 -4.84 -19.79 -16.83
CA PHE A 379 -3.48 -20.23 -17.08
C PHE A 379 -2.54 -19.61 -16.06
N PHE A 380 -1.88 -20.46 -15.27
CA PHE A 380 -1.08 -20.05 -14.13
C PHE A 380 0.42 -20.09 -14.45
N TRP A 381 1.11 -19.02 -14.05
CA TRP A 381 2.53 -18.85 -14.28
C TRP A 381 3.35 -19.45 -13.14
N SER A 382 4.57 -19.85 -13.46
CA SER A 382 5.58 -20.23 -12.46
C SER A 382 5.97 -19.00 -11.60
N GLU A 383 6.53 -19.25 -10.43
CA GLU A 383 6.98 -18.17 -9.55
C GLU A 383 8.08 -17.32 -10.18
N ASP A 384 8.99 -17.95 -10.94
CA ASP A 384 10.06 -17.24 -11.67
C ASP A 384 9.50 -16.29 -12.72
N GLU A 385 8.47 -16.69 -13.47
CA GLU A 385 7.79 -15.83 -14.44
C GLU A 385 7.12 -14.65 -13.76
N ILE A 386 6.45 -14.88 -12.62
CA ILE A 386 5.81 -13.83 -11.82
C ILE A 386 6.86 -12.84 -11.32
N ASN A 387 7.95 -13.34 -10.73
CA ASN A 387 9.01 -12.51 -10.20
C ASN A 387 9.71 -11.68 -11.29
N ALA A 388 10.01 -12.27 -12.44
CA ALA A 388 10.62 -11.56 -13.56
C ALA A 388 9.71 -10.43 -14.09
N ARG A 389 8.40 -10.68 -14.21
CA ARG A 389 7.40 -9.68 -14.64
C ARG A 389 7.24 -8.57 -13.59
N LEU A 390 7.24 -8.93 -12.30
CA LEU A 390 7.19 -7.98 -11.19
C LEU A 390 8.38 -7.03 -11.24
N VAL A 391 9.59 -7.55 -11.31
CA VAL A 391 10.83 -6.76 -11.38
C VAL A 391 10.76 -5.77 -12.53
N ARG A 392 10.39 -6.22 -13.73
CA ARG A 392 10.29 -5.35 -14.91
C ARG A 392 9.30 -4.20 -14.69
N ILE A 393 8.09 -4.48 -14.21
CA ILE A 393 7.07 -3.43 -13.97
C ILE A 393 7.56 -2.43 -12.92
N MET A 394 8.18 -2.91 -11.84
CA MET A 394 8.70 -2.02 -10.80
C MET A 394 9.85 -1.13 -11.29
N GLN A 395 10.74 -1.67 -12.12
CA GLN A 395 11.84 -0.92 -12.75
C GLN A 395 11.30 0.17 -13.69
N GLU A 396 10.39 -0.19 -14.61
CA GLU A 396 9.77 0.76 -15.54
C GLU A 396 9.01 1.87 -14.80
N ALA A 397 8.25 1.50 -13.76
CA ALA A 397 7.50 2.45 -12.96
C ALA A 397 8.43 3.42 -12.20
N PHE A 398 9.48 2.89 -11.58
CA PHE A 398 10.44 3.72 -10.84
C PHE A 398 11.23 4.64 -11.77
N ALA A 399 11.66 4.16 -12.92
CA ALA A 399 12.36 5.00 -13.93
C ALA A 399 11.50 6.19 -14.35
N GLY A 400 10.21 5.99 -14.59
CA GLY A 400 9.30 7.09 -14.93
C GLY A 400 9.11 8.10 -13.77
N VAL A 401 9.01 7.63 -12.53
CA VAL A 401 8.94 8.51 -11.36
C VAL A 401 10.26 9.29 -11.17
N TRP A 402 11.39 8.62 -11.32
CA TRP A 402 12.71 9.26 -11.23
C TRP A 402 12.87 10.38 -12.24
N GLN A 403 12.51 10.14 -13.51
CA GLN A 403 12.58 11.14 -14.56
C GLN A 403 11.76 12.38 -14.19
N VAL A 404 10.52 12.22 -13.75
CA VAL A 404 9.65 13.34 -13.35
C VAL A 404 10.21 14.08 -12.14
N ALA A 405 10.80 13.37 -11.18
CA ALA A 405 11.44 13.99 -10.01
C ALA A 405 12.61 14.91 -10.43
N GLN A 406 13.45 14.45 -11.37
CA GLN A 406 14.57 15.24 -11.88
C GLN A 406 14.10 16.44 -12.73
N GLU A 407 13.11 16.24 -13.59
CA GLU A 407 12.56 17.27 -14.47
C GLU A 407 11.95 18.44 -13.68
N HIS A 408 11.15 18.12 -12.67
CA HIS A 408 10.45 19.12 -11.85
C HIS A 408 11.22 19.53 -10.59
N LYS A 409 12.34 18.88 -10.28
CA LYS A 409 13.16 19.09 -9.06
C LYS A 409 12.31 18.96 -7.78
N VAL A 410 11.54 17.89 -7.71
CA VAL A 410 10.64 17.57 -6.58
C VAL A 410 11.04 16.24 -5.94
N SER A 411 10.54 15.98 -4.72
CA SER A 411 10.73 14.69 -4.05
C SER A 411 10.12 13.54 -4.87
N LEU A 412 10.64 12.31 -4.68
CA LEU A 412 10.07 11.12 -5.33
C LEU A 412 8.61 10.89 -4.93
N ARG A 413 8.20 11.28 -3.72
CA ARG A 413 6.79 11.24 -3.28
C ARG A 413 5.93 12.16 -4.15
N THR A 414 6.32 13.40 -4.32
CA THR A 414 5.61 14.35 -5.18
C THR A 414 5.60 13.88 -6.63
N ALA A 415 6.74 13.42 -7.17
CA ALA A 415 6.84 12.89 -8.53
C ALA A 415 5.92 11.67 -8.76
N THR A 416 5.83 10.76 -7.77
CA THR A 416 4.94 9.60 -7.85
C THR A 416 3.48 10.04 -7.99
N PHE A 417 3.06 11.03 -7.20
CA PHE A 417 1.70 11.58 -7.31
C PHE A 417 1.47 12.29 -8.64
N ILE A 418 2.45 13.06 -9.16
CA ILE A 418 2.36 13.71 -10.48
C ILE A 418 2.11 12.65 -11.56
N VAL A 419 2.97 11.63 -11.64
CA VAL A 419 2.85 10.54 -12.63
C VAL A 419 1.49 9.84 -12.52
N ALA A 420 1.07 9.50 -11.31
CA ALA A 420 -0.18 8.81 -11.09
C ALA A 420 -1.40 9.67 -11.46
N CYS A 421 -1.46 10.92 -10.99
CA CYS A 421 -2.54 11.84 -11.30
C CYS A 421 -2.65 12.12 -12.80
N GLN A 422 -1.53 12.37 -13.49
CA GLN A 422 -1.53 12.56 -14.94
C GLN A 422 -2.12 11.34 -15.67
N ARG A 423 -1.72 10.12 -15.31
CA ARG A 423 -2.26 8.89 -15.91
C ARG A 423 -3.76 8.70 -15.65
N ILE A 424 -4.24 9.02 -14.44
CA ILE A 424 -5.67 8.93 -14.11
C ILE A 424 -6.48 9.96 -14.89
N LEU A 425 -6.01 11.21 -14.91
CA LEU A 425 -6.70 12.30 -15.58
C LEU A 425 -6.69 12.14 -17.10
N HIS A 426 -5.57 11.72 -17.68
CA HIS A 426 -5.50 11.37 -19.10
C HIS A 426 -6.53 10.30 -19.47
N ALA A 427 -6.60 9.20 -18.72
CA ALA A 427 -7.60 8.15 -18.97
C ALA A 427 -9.03 8.67 -18.80
N ARG A 428 -9.26 9.59 -17.85
CA ARG A 428 -10.57 10.26 -17.67
C ARG A 428 -10.94 11.11 -18.86
N GLU A 429 -10.01 11.90 -19.36
CA GLU A 429 -10.24 12.79 -20.51
C GLU A 429 -10.48 12.02 -21.79
N MET A 430 -9.72 10.93 -22.04
CA MET A 430 -9.94 10.04 -23.18
C MET A 430 -11.31 9.38 -23.17
N ARG A 431 -11.88 9.08 -22.00
CA ARG A 431 -13.25 8.53 -21.88
C ARG A 431 -14.33 9.58 -22.02
N GLY A 432 -14.01 10.85 -21.80
CA GLY A 432 -14.99 11.93 -21.78
C GLY A 432 -15.92 11.90 -20.56
N LEU A 433 -16.81 12.87 -20.51
CA LEU A 433 -17.95 12.93 -19.61
C LEU A 433 -19.16 12.30 -20.30
N TYR A 434 -19.81 11.33 -19.63
CA TYR A 434 -21.06 10.73 -20.10
C TYR A 434 -22.16 11.02 -19.10
N PRO A 435 -23.36 11.33 -19.55
CA PRO A 435 -23.80 11.70 -20.89
C PRO A 435 -23.33 13.07 -21.31
#